data_edc797202d0fff218c0a14e7e365a861
#
_entry.id   edc797202d0fff218c0a14e7e365a861
#
_cell.length_a   1.000
_cell.length_b   1.000
_cell.length_c   1.000
_cell.angle_alpha   90.00
_cell.angle_beta   90.00
_cell.angle_gamma   90.00
#
_symmetry.space_group_name_H-M   'P 1'
#
loop_
_entity.id
_entity.type
_entity.pdbx_description
1 polymer ?
#
loop_
_entity_poly.entity_id
_entity_poly.type
_entity_poly.pdbx_seq_one_letter_code
_entity_poly.pdbx_strand_id
1 'polypeptide(L)'
;DALLGPLSSRDKPEQRPAPTGALGTPVAVYEYSDSKGTLIAQKGRWNTERGKTFRWRRSDSGPWSGLGDMHEADLPLYRLDAIANIKAGTAIYLVEGEKAADRLVREGIQATCLPGGASVQDFGYVFEPLRGHTVLLWPDNDAVGRTMMVRLRSHIQEVARFTAWVTLTRSIPEKGDAYDFFELGGTKAELESQILT
;
A
#
# COMPACT_ATOMS: atom_id res chain seq x y z
N ASP A 1 -34.68 -35.83 -4.59
CA ASP A 1 -35.00 -34.51 -3.99
C ASP A 1 -34.12 -34.31 -2.79
N ALA A 2 -32.97 -33.69 -3.00
CA ALA A 2 -32.06 -33.23 -1.93
C ALA A 2 -32.15 -31.70 -1.86
N LEU A 3 -32.77 -31.24 -0.80
CA LEU A 3 -32.95 -29.82 -0.44
C LEU A 3 -31.57 -29.18 -0.17
N LEU A 4 -31.16 -28.28 -1.03
CA LEU A 4 -30.08 -27.34 -0.75
C LEU A 4 -30.59 -26.36 0.30
N GLY A 5 -30.01 -26.44 1.51
CA GLY A 5 -30.23 -25.48 2.57
C GLY A 5 -29.62 -24.10 2.21
N PRO A 6 -30.07 -23.00 2.84
CA PRO A 6 -29.60 -21.67 2.54
C PRO A 6 -28.12 -21.53 2.93
N LEU A 7 -27.35 -20.88 2.04
CA LEU A 7 -25.94 -20.53 2.27
C LEU A 7 -25.83 -19.69 3.53
N SER A 8 -25.07 -20.19 4.49
CA SER A 8 -24.73 -19.55 5.74
C SER A 8 -24.15 -18.15 5.48
N SER A 9 -24.66 -17.17 6.23
CA SER A 9 -24.15 -15.81 6.30
C SER A 9 -22.63 -15.81 6.49
N ARG A 10 -21.92 -15.13 5.60
CA ARG A 10 -20.48 -14.88 5.76
C ARG A 10 -20.25 -14.23 7.13
N ASP A 11 -19.55 -14.93 8.00
CA ASP A 11 -19.10 -14.38 9.28
C ASP A 11 -18.30 -13.11 9.01
N LYS A 12 -18.84 -11.98 9.47
CA LYS A 12 -18.11 -10.72 9.49
C LYS A 12 -16.85 -10.92 10.35
N PRO A 13 -15.64 -10.60 9.85
CA PRO A 13 -14.47 -10.61 10.71
C PRO A 13 -14.74 -9.67 11.89
N GLU A 14 -14.59 -10.18 13.08
CA GLU A 14 -14.79 -9.47 14.35
C GLU A 14 -13.86 -8.25 14.38
N GLN A 15 -14.44 -7.06 14.21
CA GLN A 15 -13.71 -5.81 14.31
C GLN A 15 -13.27 -5.67 15.78
N ARG A 16 -11.97 -5.80 16.03
CA ARG A 16 -11.40 -5.51 17.35
C ARG A 16 -11.86 -4.12 17.79
N PRO A 17 -12.43 -3.99 18.99
CA PRO A 17 -12.89 -2.69 19.47
C PRO A 17 -11.71 -1.71 19.46
N ALA A 18 -11.97 -0.55 18.88
CA ALA A 18 -10.99 0.53 18.84
C ALA A 18 -10.57 0.90 20.28
N PRO A 19 -9.27 1.11 20.57
CA PRO A 19 -8.83 1.58 21.87
C PRO A 19 -9.56 2.88 22.21
N THR A 20 -10.20 2.93 23.36
CA THR A 20 -11.08 4.02 23.82
C THR A 20 -10.32 5.25 24.35
N GLY A 21 -9.01 5.34 24.16
CA GLY A 21 -8.19 6.50 24.53
C GLY A 21 -8.10 7.53 23.41
N ALA A 22 -8.08 8.82 23.75
CA ALA A 22 -7.79 9.89 22.80
C ALA A 22 -6.35 9.72 22.29
N LEU A 23 -6.19 9.42 20.99
CA LEU A 23 -4.89 9.17 20.38
C LEU A 23 -4.05 10.45 20.12
N GLY A 24 -4.59 11.63 20.46
CA GLY A 24 -3.93 12.91 20.10
C GLY A 24 -3.81 13.12 18.59
N THR A 25 -2.84 13.93 18.19
CA THR A 25 -2.57 14.23 16.79
C THR A 25 -1.81 13.07 16.13
N PRO A 26 -2.17 12.63 14.91
CA PRO A 26 -1.41 11.61 14.18
C PRO A 26 -0.01 12.12 13.84
N VAL A 27 0.99 11.23 13.86
CA VAL A 27 2.37 11.54 13.45
C VAL A 27 2.52 11.60 11.93
N ALA A 28 1.58 11.01 11.19
CA ALA A 28 1.48 11.13 9.74
C ALA A 28 0.02 10.96 9.31
N VAL A 29 -0.35 11.62 8.21
CA VAL A 29 -1.64 11.48 7.54
C VAL A 29 -1.37 11.17 6.07
N TYR A 30 -1.97 10.10 5.57
CA TYR A 30 -1.87 9.65 4.20
C TYR A 30 -3.21 9.85 3.50
N GLU A 31 -3.21 10.53 2.38
CA GLU A 31 -4.40 10.87 1.60
C GLU A 31 -4.62 9.85 0.48
N TYR A 32 -5.83 9.36 0.38
CA TYR A 32 -6.29 8.51 -0.69
C TYR A 32 -7.27 9.27 -1.55
N SER A 33 -6.88 9.54 -2.80
CA SER A 33 -7.66 10.32 -3.75
C SER A 33 -7.99 9.48 -4.99
N ASP A 34 -9.02 9.88 -5.72
CA ASP A 34 -9.30 9.33 -7.04
C ASP A 34 -8.25 9.79 -8.07
N SER A 35 -8.36 9.34 -9.32
CA SER A 35 -7.45 9.71 -10.41
C SER A 35 -7.49 11.19 -10.80
N LYS A 36 -8.47 11.95 -10.29
CA LYS A 36 -8.62 13.40 -10.51
C LYS A 36 -8.12 14.21 -9.32
N GLY A 37 -7.63 13.56 -8.26
CA GLY A 37 -7.17 14.20 -7.03
C GLY A 37 -8.27 14.52 -6.02
N THR A 38 -9.50 14.00 -6.22
CA THR A 38 -10.58 14.19 -5.23
C THR A 38 -10.33 13.27 -4.04
N LEU A 39 -10.25 13.85 -2.83
CA LEU A 39 -10.04 13.10 -1.60
C LEU A 39 -11.19 12.12 -1.33
N ILE A 40 -10.84 10.85 -1.12
CA ILE A 40 -11.78 9.77 -0.77
C ILE A 40 -11.70 9.46 0.72
N ALA A 41 -10.47 9.30 1.24
CA ALA A 41 -10.23 8.94 2.62
C ALA A 41 -8.84 9.40 3.07
N GLN A 42 -8.65 9.49 4.38
CA GLN A 42 -7.35 9.68 5.00
C GLN A 42 -7.05 8.57 5.99
N LYS A 43 -5.78 8.13 6.03
CA LYS A 43 -5.25 7.17 7.01
C LYS A 43 -4.30 7.90 7.94
N GLY A 44 -4.66 8.00 9.21
CA GLY A 44 -3.79 8.54 10.24
C GLY A 44 -2.92 7.46 10.86
N ARG A 45 -1.68 7.80 11.19
CA ARG A 45 -0.72 6.95 11.91
C ARG A 45 -0.38 7.59 13.25
N TRP A 46 -0.37 6.78 14.29
CA TRP A 46 0.09 7.15 15.64
C TRP A 46 1.16 6.18 16.11
N ASN A 47 2.09 6.69 16.89
CA ASN A 47 3.00 5.89 17.69
C ASN A 47 2.41 5.79 19.10
N THR A 48 2.26 4.58 19.61
CA THR A 48 1.75 4.31 20.96
C THR A 48 2.78 3.45 21.72
N GLU A 49 2.61 3.31 23.02
CA GLU A 49 3.45 2.42 23.84
C GLU A 49 3.43 0.96 23.37
N ARG A 50 2.33 0.56 22.69
CA ARG A 50 2.15 -0.80 22.12
C ARG A 50 2.61 -0.91 20.68
N GLY A 51 3.26 0.12 20.12
CA GLY A 51 3.70 0.20 18.74
C GLY A 51 2.88 1.16 17.89
N LYS A 52 2.93 1.01 16.58
CA LYS A 52 2.18 1.84 15.64
C LYS A 52 0.71 1.43 15.56
N THR A 53 -0.21 2.41 15.49
CA THR A 53 -1.63 2.19 15.21
C THR A 53 -2.11 3.09 14.10
N PHE A 54 -3.16 2.67 13.40
CA PHE A 54 -3.74 3.39 12.26
C PHE A 54 -5.24 3.55 12.46
N ARG A 55 -5.77 4.67 11.96
CA ARG A 55 -7.20 4.91 11.84
C ARG A 55 -7.52 5.61 10.53
N TRP A 56 -8.73 5.40 10.08
CA TRP A 56 -9.28 6.00 8.89
C TRP A 56 -10.29 7.09 9.21
N ARG A 57 -10.44 8.05 8.27
CA ARG A 57 -11.58 8.94 8.16
C ARG A 57 -11.88 9.23 6.69
N ARG A 58 -13.12 9.61 6.38
CA ARG A 58 -13.57 9.87 5.00
C ARG A 58 -13.46 11.32 4.56
N SER A 59 -12.98 12.21 5.42
CA SER A 59 -12.85 13.64 5.13
C SER A 59 -11.48 14.14 5.56
N ASP A 60 -11.13 15.33 5.12
CA ASP A 60 -9.92 16.04 5.55
C ASP A 60 -10.04 16.63 6.97
N SER A 61 -11.23 16.60 7.53
CA SER A 61 -11.56 17.11 8.86
C SER A 61 -12.47 16.12 9.62
N GLY A 62 -12.64 16.36 10.91
CA GLY A 62 -13.51 15.55 11.76
C GLY A 62 -12.82 14.33 12.39
N PRO A 63 -13.62 13.47 13.05
CA PRO A 63 -13.08 12.37 13.85
C PRO A 63 -12.52 11.24 12.99
N TRP A 64 -11.55 10.50 13.55
CA TRP A 64 -10.99 9.28 12.98
C TRP A 64 -11.88 8.07 13.29
N SER A 65 -13.09 8.08 12.72
CA SER A 65 -14.18 7.13 13.04
C SER A 65 -14.28 5.94 12.09
N GLY A 66 -13.34 5.81 11.16
CA GLY A 66 -13.32 4.73 10.16
C GLY A 66 -13.83 5.18 8.79
N LEU A 67 -14.07 4.20 7.93
CA LEU A 67 -14.48 4.39 6.54
C LEU A 67 -16.01 4.40 6.33
N GLY A 68 -16.80 4.22 7.40
CA GLY A 68 -18.26 4.05 7.30
C GLY A 68 -18.60 2.74 6.61
N ASP A 69 -19.40 2.82 5.54
CA ASP A 69 -19.83 1.65 4.76
C ASP A 69 -18.78 1.17 3.74
N MET A 70 -17.68 1.91 3.56
CA MET A 70 -16.59 1.58 2.65
C MET A 70 -15.58 0.62 3.33
N HIS A 71 -15.05 -0.33 2.57
CA HIS A 71 -13.97 -1.21 3.02
C HIS A 71 -12.61 -0.71 2.52
N GLU A 72 -11.53 -1.12 3.18
CA GLU A 72 -10.16 -0.79 2.71
C GLU A 72 -9.90 -1.33 1.30
N ALA A 73 -10.52 -2.45 0.92
CA ALA A 73 -10.43 -3.02 -0.41
C ALA A 73 -11.11 -2.17 -1.51
N ASP A 74 -12.01 -1.25 -1.13
CA ASP A 74 -12.69 -0.34 -2.06
C ASP A 74 -11.86 0.92 -2.33
N LEU A 75 -10.80 1.14 -1.56
CA LEU A 75 -9.93 2.29 -1.73
C LEU A 75 -8.97 2.09 -2.91
N PRO A 76 -8.62 3.18 -3.61
CA PRO A 76 -7.64 3.11 -4.68
C PRO A 76 -6.23 2.80 -4.15
N LEU A 77 -5.29 2.57 -5.07
CA LEU A 77 -3.87 2.61 -4.74
C LEU A 77 -3.50 3.95 -4.12
N TYR A 78 -2.59 3.93 -3.15
CA TYR A 78 -2.04 5.16 -2.59
C TYR A 78 -1.40 6.01 -3.68
N ARG A 79 -1.65 7.32 -3.70
CA ARG A 79 -1.18 8.28 -4.72
C ARG A 79 -1.69 7.98 -6.13
N LEU A 80 -2.91 7.47 -6.26
CA LEU A 80 -3.53 7.16 -7.56
C LEU A 80 -3.56 8.39 -8.47
N ASP A 81 -3.82 9.58 -7.95
CA ASP A 81 -3.82 10.84 -8.68
C ASP A 81 -2.49 11.11 -9.40
N ALA A 82 -1.37 10.83 -8.74
CA ALA A 82 -0.04 10.95 -9.34
C ALA A 82 0.22 9.86 -10.39
N ILE A 83 -0.14 8.60 -10.09
CA ILE A 83 0.09 7.45 -10.97
C ILE A 83 -0.73 7.55 -12.26
N ALA A 84 -1.98 7.95 -12.18
CA ALA A 84 -2.90 8.02 -13.31
C ALA A 84 -2.44 9.02 -14.40
N ASN A 85 -1.57 9.96 -14.05
CA ASN A 85 -1.10 11.03 -14.94
C ASN A 85 0.35 10.86 -15.41
N ILE A 86 1.02 9.76 -15.06
CA ILE A 86 2.39 9.52 -15.50
C ILE A 86 2.45 8.92 -16.90
N LYS A 87 3.57 9.13 -17.58
CA LYS A 87 3.81 8.60 -18.93
C LYS A 87 3.79 7.07 -18.92
N ALA A 88 3.07 6.47 -19.87
CA ALA A 88 3.07 5.01 -20.03
C ALA A 88 4.49 4.45 -20.18
N GLY A 89 4.72 3.28 -19.60
CA GLY A 89 6.04 2.63 -19.55
C GLY A 89 6.95 3.11 -18.42
N THR A 90 6.55 4.15 -17.64
CA THR A 90 7.29 4.56 -16.46
C THR A 90 7.36 3.41 -15.44
N ALA A 91 8.50 3.26 -14.78
CA ALA A 91 8.65 2.32 -13.68
C ALA A 91 7.95 2.85 -12.41
N ILE A 92 7.12 2.00 -11.79
CA ILE A 92 6.42 2.28 -10.55
C ILE A 92 6.85 1.25 -9.52
N TYR A 93 7.33 1.71 -8.38
CA TYR A 93 7.65 0.83 -7.27
C TYR A 93 6.38 0.54 -6.45
N LEU A 94 6.09 -0.73 -6.25
CA LEU A 94 5.05 -1.18 -5.33
C LEU A 94 5.71 -1.63 -4.03
N VAL A 95 5.41 -0.91 -2.95
CA VAL A 95 5.90 -1.17 -1.58
C VAL A 95 4.75 -1.56 -0.66
N GLU A 96 5.03 -1.95 0.58
CA GLU A 96 3.98 -2.43 1.49
C GLU A 96 3.20 -1.31 2.18
N GLY A 97 3.82 -0.14 2.37
CA GLY A 97 3.21 0.92 3.15
C GLY A 97 3.49 2.33 2.65
N GLU A 98 2.62 3.24 3.07
CA GLU A 98 2.60 4.64 2.62
C GLU A 98 3.91 5.38 2.96
N LYS A 99 4.51 5.09 4.14
CA LYS A 99 5.78 5.71 4.57
C LYS A 99 6.92 5.40 3.60
N ALA A 100 7.01 4.16 3.15
CA ALA A 100 8.00 3.70 2.19
C ALA A 100 7.73 4.32 0.80
N ALA A 101 6.47 4.37 0.36
CA ALA A 101 6.08 5.02 -0.88
C ALA A 101 6.44 6.51 -0.89
N ASP A 102 6.12 7.23 0.18
CA ASP A 102 6.46 8.65 0.32
C ASP A 102 7.97 8.89 0.33
N ARG A 103 8.75 7.97 0.92
CA ARG A 103 10.20 8.09 0.89
C ARG A 103 10.74 7.99 -0.53
N LEU A 104 10.29 7.01 -1.31
CA LEU A 104 10.65 6.86 -2.73
C LEU A 104 10.29 8.11 -3.55
N VAL A 105 9.09 8.65 -3.33
CA VAL A 105 8.63 9.84 -4.05
C VAL A 105 9.49 11.07 -3.72
N ARG A 106 9.96 11.24 -2.49
CA ARG A 106 10.90 12.31 -2.12
C ARG A 106 12.22 12.21 -2.88
N GLU A 107 12.63 11.00 -3.25
CA GLU A 107 13.81 10.74 -4.08
C GLU A 107 13.51 10.86 -5.60
N GLY A 108 12.31 11.31 -5.97
CA GLY A 108 11.89 11.45 -7.36
C GLY A 108 11.61 10.11 -8.06
N ILE A 109 11.20 9.10 -7.29
CA ILE A 109 10.86 7.76 -7.78
C ILE A 109 9.35 7.57 -7.67
N GLN A 110 8.70 7.09 -8.73
CA GLN A 110 7.26 6.80 -8.69
C GLN A 110 6.98 5.56 -7.83
N ALA A 111 6.13 5.71 -6.84
CA ALA A 111 5.81 4.63 -5.91
C ALA A 111 4.37 4.67 -5.42
N THR A 112 3.87 3.50 -5.07
CA THR A 112 2.52 3.28 -4.53
C THR A 112 2.52 2.10 -3.55
N CYS A 113 1.42 1.96 -2.82
CA CYS A 113 1.11 0.78 -2.01
C CYS A 113 -0.41 0.53 -1.98
N LEU A 114 -0.79 -0.64 -1.47
CA LEU A 114 -2.20 -0.91 -1.19
C LEU A 114 -2.64 -0.26 0.13
N PRO A 115 -3.91 0.17 0.25
CA PRO A 115 -4.42 0.85 1.44
C PRO A 115 -4.38 0.01 2.71
N GLY A 116 -4.64 -1.29 2.60
CA GLY A 116 -4.66 -2.23 3.74
C GLY A 116 -3.37 -3.05 3.89
N GLY A 117 -2.36 -2.83 3.05
CA GLY A 117 -1.14 -3.63 3.06
C GLY A 117 -1.43 -5.13 2.93
N ALA A 118 -0.77 -5.97 3.75
CA ALA A 118 -0.90 -7.43 3.69
C ALA A 118 -2.29 -7.97 4.06
N SER A 119 -3.17 -7.18 4.66
CA SER A 119 -4.51 -7.62 5.09
C SER A 119 -5.54 -7.68 3.97
N VAL A 120 -5.30 -7.00 2.85
CA VAL A 120 -6.21 -7.01 1.69
C VAL A 120 -6.15 -8.35 0.98
N GLN A 121 -7.31 -9.01 0.82
CA GLN A 121 -7.40 -10.33 0.19
C GLN A 121 -8.12 -10.31 -1.16
N ASP A 122 -8.99 -9.36 -1.39
CA ASP A 122 -9.69 -9.15 -2.66
C ASP A 122 -9.20 -7.84 -3.27
N PHE A 123 -8.64 -7.91 -4.45
CA PHE A 123 -7.97 -6.77 -5.09
C PHE A 123 -8.82 -6.12 -6.19
N GLY A 124 -9.89 -6.76 -6.65
CA GLY A 124 -10.75 -6.22 -7.70
C GLY A 124 -9.97 -5.54 -8.85
N TYR A 125 -10.41 -4.37 -9.25
CA TYR A 125 -9.78 -3.56 -10.31
C TYR A 125 -8.70 -2.58 -9.77
N VAL A 126 -8.26 -2.73 -8.54
CA VAL A 126 -7.32 -1.78 -7.90
C VAL A 126 -6.01 -1.61 -8.68
N PHE A 127 -5.57 -2.63 -9.43
CA PHE A 127 -4.33 -2.60 -10.22
C PHE A 127 -4.47 -2.02 -11.62
N GLU A 128 -5.67 -1.70 -12.09
CA GLU A 128 -5.87 -1.11 -13.42
C GLU A 128 -5.02 0.13 -13.70
N PRO A 129 -4.78 1.04 -12.72
CA PRO A 129 -3.88 2.18 -12.91
C PRO A 129 -2.42 1.81 -13.23
N LEU A 130 -2.01 0.56 -12.99
CA LEU A 130 -0.67 0.05 -13.31
C LEU A 130 -0.57 -0.49 -14.75
N ARG A 131 -1.66 -0.44 -15.51
CA ARG A 131 -1.71 -0.97 -16.89
C ARG A 131 -0.67 -0.30 -17.78
N GLY A 132 0.13 -1.14 -18.44
CA GLY A 132 1.15 -0.68 -19.37
C GLY A 132 2.41 -0.10 -18.73
N HIS A 133 2.51 -0.10 -17.39
CA HIS A 133 3.70 0.31 -16.65
C HIS A 133 4.61 -0.88 -16.32
N THR A 134 5.88 -0.58 -16.03
CA THR A 134 6.77 -1.54 -15.37
C THR A 134 6.57 -1.44 -13.87
N VAL A 135 6.22 -2.54 -13.21
CA VAL A 135 5.99 -2.56 -11.76
C VAL A 135 7.13 -3.29 -11.07
N LEU A 136 7.83 -2.56 -10.20
CA LEU A 136 8.96 -3.04 -9.41
C LEU A 136 8.47 -3.37 -8.00
N LEU A 137 8.44 -4.66 -7.67
CA LEU A 137 7.94 -5.17 -6.40
C LEU A 137 9.03 -5.10 -5.33
N TRP A 138 8.79 -4.34 -4.28
CA TRP A 138 9.73 -4.16 -3.18
C TRP A 138 9.07 -4.57 -1.84
N PRO A 139 9.20 -5.84 -1.44
CA PRO A 139 8.71 -6.32 -0.15
C PRO A 139 9.53 -5.76 1.02
N ASP A 140 8.92 -5.69 2.19
CA ASP A 140 9.65 -5.60 3.44
C ASP A 140 10.60 -6.82 3.57
N ASN A 141 11.74 -6.64 4.23
CA ASN A 141 12.75 -7.70 4.36
C ASN A 141 12.33 -8.75 5.40
N ASP A 142 11.16 -9.35 5.19
CA ASP A 142 10.68 -10.48 5.98
C ASP A 142 9.87 -11.50 5.15
N ALA A 143 9.50 -12.61 5.76
CA ALA A 143 8.77 -13.67 5.07
C ALA A 143 7.33 -13.25 4.73
N VAL A 144 6.71 -12.41 5.56
CA VAL A 144 5.32 -11.95 5.38
C VAL A 144 5.24 -11.04 4.17
N GLY A 145 6.13 -10.04 4.10
CA GLY A 145 6.21 -9.12 2.98
C GLY A 145 6.49 -9.82 1.66
N ARG A 146 7.45 -10.75 1.64
CA ARG A 146 7.73 -11.55 0.43
C ARG A 146 6.51 -12.36 -0.01
N THR A 147 5.82 -13.03 0.92
CA THR A 147 4.61 -13.81 0.61
C THR A 147 3.50 -12.93 0.05
N MET A 148 3.28 -11.77 0.66
CA MET A 148 2.31 -10.80 0.16
C MET A 148 2.63 -10.37 -1.27
N MET A 149 3.86 -9.95 -1.54
CA MET A 149 4.26 -9.47 -2.87
C MET A 149 4.21 -10.56 -3.94
N VAL A 150 4.48 -11.83 -3.60
CA VAL A 150 4.28 -12.96 -4.51
C VAL A 150 2.81 -13.07 -4.91
N ARG A 151 1.88 -12.96 -3.95
CA ARG A 151 0.45 -12.97 -4.21
C ARG A 151 0.00 -11.78 -5.07
N LEU A 152 0.49 -10.57 -4.78
CA LEU A 152 0.18 -9.38 -5.57
C LEU A 152 0.68 -9.48 -7.00
N ARG A 153 1.87 -10.04 -7.20
CA ARG A 153 2.46 -10.20 -8.52
C ARG A 153 1.55 -10.96 -9.48
N SER A 154 0.86 -12.01 -9.02
CA SER A 154 -0.02 -12.81 -9.89
C SER A 154 -1.16 -11.99 -10.49
N HIS A 155 -1.68 -10.99 -9.75
CA HIS A 155 -2.72 -10.08 -10.25
C HIS A 155 -2.13 -8.93 -11.08
N ILE A 156 -1.01 -8.38 -10.65
CA ILE A 156 -0.37 -7.24 -11.31
C ILE A 156 0.15 -7.60 -12.71
N GLN A 157 0.70 -8.79 -12.88
CA GLN A 157 1.24 -9.24 -14.18
C GLN A 157 0.17 -9.38 -15.27
N GLU A 158 -1.12 -9.41 -14.93
CA GLU A 158 -2.23 -9.43 -15.88
C GLU A 158 -2.48 -8.05 -16.51
N VAL A 159 -2.06 -6.98 -15.85
CA VAL A 159 -2.28 -5.59 -16.28
C VAL A 159 -0.98 -4.85 -16.59
N ALA A 160 0.08 -5.06 -15.82
CA ALA A 160 1.36 -4.42 -16.02
C ALA A 160 2.04 -4.88 -17.32
N ARG A 161 2.81 -3.99 -17.92
CA ARG A 161 3.67 -4.34 -19.08
C ARG A 161 4.77 -5.34 -18.68
N PHE A 162 5.32 -5.15 -17.49
CA PHE A 162 6.40 -5.97 -16.95
C PHE A 162 6.40 -5.89 -15.43
N THR A 163 6.78 -6.98 -14.76
CA THR A 163 6.97 -7.02 -13.31
C THR A 163 8.34 -7.58 -12.97
N ALA A 164 9.06 -6.93 -12.06
CA ALA A 164 10.33 -7.41 -11.55
C ALA A 164 10.41 -7.24 -10.02
N TRP A 165 11.29 -7.99 -9.39
CA TRP A 165 11.64 -7.80 -7.99
C TRP A 165 12.73 -6.74 -7.86
N VAL A 166 12.61 -5.90 -6.85
CA VAL A 166 13.74 -5.06 -6.44
C VAL A 166 14.74 -5.96 -5.71
N THR A 167 15.94 -6.06 -6.28
CA THR A 167 17.06 -6.78 -5.67
C THR A 167 18.04 -5.74 -5.16
N LEU A 168 18.37 -5.79 -3.87
CA LEU A 168 19.29 -4.85 -3.26
C LEU A 168 20.67 -5.47 -3.15
N THR A 169 21.70 -4.72 -3.53
CA THR A 169 23.10 -5.06 -3.23
C THR A 169 23.49 -4.70 -1.80
N ARG A 170 22.78 -3.72 -1.22
CA ARG A 170 22.91 -3.29 0.16
C ARG A 170 22.04 -4.15 1.08
N SER A 171 22.62 -4.59 2.20
CA SER A 171 21.85 -5.23 3.27
C SER A 171 20.98 -4.21 3.99
N ILE A 172 19.71 -4.52 4.15
CA ILE A 172 18.77 -3.80 5.02
C ILE A 172 18.40 -4.69 6.21
N PRO A 173 18.03 -4.13 7.39
CA PRO A 173 17.65 -4.90 8.57
C PRO A 173 16.50 -5.86 8.29
N GLU A 174 16.33 -6.86 9.16
CA GLU A 174 15.10 -7.64 9.19
C GLU A 174 13.89 -6.72 9.38
N LYS A 175 12.82 -6.92 8.60
CA LYS A 175 11.62 -6.06 8.50
C LYS A 175 11.90 -4.63 8.02
N GLY A 176 13.11 -4.38 7.52
CA GLY A 176 13.44 -3.11 6.86
C GLY A 176 12.75 -2.99 5.51
N ASP A 177 12.43 -1.78 5.14
CA ASP A 177 11.72 -1.42 3.92
C ASP A 177 12.51 -0.41 3.05
N ALA A 178 11.87 0.13 2.03
CA ALA A 178 12.48 1.14 1.17
C ALA A 178 12.84 2.42 1.95
N TYR A 179 12.13 2.76 3.00
CA TYR A 179 12.49 3.88 3.87
C TYR A 179 13.85 3.63 4.54
N ASP A 180 14.04 2.43 5.12
CA ASP A 180 15.27 2.06 5.80
C ASP A 180 16.47 2.00 4.85
N PHE A 181 16.25 1.56 3.60
CA PHE A 181 17.30 1.60 2.56
C PHE A 181 17.90 3.00 2.41
N PHE A 182 17.06 4.03 2.29
CA PHE A 182 17.53 5.41 2.16
C PHE A 182 18.08 6.00 3.45
N GLU A 183 17.56 5.64 4.63
CA GLU A 183 18.11 6.06 5.93
C GLU A 183 19.53 5.49 6.15
N LEU A 184 19.83 4.33 5.57
CA LEU A 184 21.15 3.72 5.58
C LEU A 184 22.08 4.27 4.48
N GLY A 185 21.70 5.35 3.82
CA GLY A 185 22.49 6.01 2.79
C GLY A 185 22.39 5.39 1.39
N GLY A 186 21.35 4.58 1.14
CA GLY A 186 21.01 4.13 -0.21
C GLY A 186 20.64 5.31 -1.11
N THR A 187 20.84 5.18 -2.40
CA THR A 187 20.58 6.25 -3.38
C THR A 187 19.70 5.79 -4.53
N LYS A 188 19.04 6.75 -5.17
CA LYS A 188 18.28 6.48 -6.40
C LYS A 188 19.18 5.89 -7.51
N ALA A 189 20.40 6.40 -7.68
CA ALA A 189 21.33 5.89 -8.67
C ALA A 189 21.73 4.42 -8.41
N GLU A 190 21.86 4.03 -7.13
CA GLU A 190 22.09 2.64 -6.75
C GLU A 190 20.91 1.74 -7.16
N LEU A 191 19.66 2.17 -6.95
CA LEU A 191 18.48 1.43 -7.37
C LEU A 191 18.39 1.31 -8.90
N GLU A 192 18.60 2.40 -9.62
CA GLU A 192 18.51 2.41 -11.08
C GLU A 192 19.57 1.50 -11.73
N SER A 193 20.76 1.39 -11.14
CA SER A 193 21.81 0.49 -11.64
C SER A 193 21.45 -0.99 -11.50
N GLN A 194 20.57 -1.35 -10.58
CA GLN A 194 20.18 -2.74 -10.30
C GLN A 194 19.04 -3.24 -11.21
N ILE A 195 18.26 -2.33 -11.82
CA ILE A 195 17.17 -2.67 -12.73
C ILE A 195 17.69 -3.03 -14.13
N LEU A 196 18.88 -2.61 -14.46
CA LEU A 196 19.50 -2.79 -15.78
C LEU A 196 20.24 -4.12 -15.93
N THR A 197 20.27 -4.95 -14.90
CA THR A 197 20.85 -6.32 -14.90
C THR A 197 19.77 -7.38 -14.82
#